data_4352d021c11a3b55c8d651b010f39053
#
_entry.id   4352d021c11a3b55c8d651b010f39053
#
_cell.length_a   1.000
_cell.length_b   1.000
_cell.length_c   1.000
_cell.angle_alpha   90.00
_cell.angle_beta   90.00
_cell.angle_gamma   90.00
#
_symmetry.space_group_name_H-M   'P 1'
#
loop_
_entity.id
_entity.type
_entity.pdbx_description
1 polymer ?
#
loop_
_entity_poly.entity_id
_entity_poly.type
_entity_poly.pdbx_seq_one_letter_code
_entity_poly.pdbx_strand_id
1 'polypeptide(L)'
;MPLALYESIMAQAEAAGVMQVALGGGNPNQHPQFIEILRMTRAHHIIPSYTTNGQAMSDRIYDATKEYCGAVAVSWYEPCEDAAEVIEQCLARKIKVNIHYLLHRENVQAATRLLREKNHIFQKVNAVVFLNYKPIHSPQELCLRDNEDLTDFLNAVREHRGCKLGFDSCMISYLTKLGKDLAPETVDFCEAGRFSAFISEKGLLYPCSFMNDTSCAGINLEQTTLEQEWRQSACFQQIREQLSVPDKQRYPIVACELCRQYAMCHGGCPLFPINRCREG
;
A
#
# COMPACT_ATOMS: atom_id res chain seq x y z
N MET A 1 17.40 7.88 -6.06
CA MET A 1 18.04 8.47 -4.85
C MET A 1 19.51 8.09 -4.83
N PRO A 2 20.46 9.04 -4.60
CA PRO A 2 21.88 8.72 -4.39
C PRO A 2 22.09 7.90 -3.11
N LEU A 3 23.07 6.97 -3.10
CA LEU A 3 23.30 6.11 -1.92
C LEU A 3 23.63 6.90 -0.64
N ALA A 4 24.42 7.96 -0.74
CA ALA A 4 24.78 8.76 0.43
C ALA A 4 23.55 9.41 1.10
N LEU A 5 22.59 9.88 0.29
CA LEU A 5 21.32 10.40 0.81
C LEU A 5 20.48 9.26 1.40
N TYR A 6 20.44 8.09 0.74
CA TYR A 6 19.73 6.92 1.26
C TYR A 6 20.31 6.46 2.61
N GLU A 7 21.63 6.41 2.76
CA GLU A 7 22.28 6.05 4.02
C GLU A 7 21.93 7.02 5.15
N SER A 8 21.99 8.33 4.88
CA SER A 8 21.59 9.35 5.85
C SER A 8 20.14 9.18 6.29
N ILE A 9 19.24 8.87 5.35
CA ILE A 9 17.82 8.61 5.65
C ILE A 9 17.66 7.32 6.48
N MET A 10 18.39 6.26 6.17
CA MET A 10 18.34 5.01 6.95
C MET A 10 18.84 5.19 8.37
N ALA A 11 19.90 6.00 8.58
CA ALA A 11 20.34 6.35 9.92
C ALA A 11 19.27 7.12 10.74
N GLN A 12 18.57 8.05 10.09
CA GLN A 12 17.45 8.76 10.73
C GLN A 12 16.26 7.83 10.99
N ALA A 13 15.98 6.90 10.08
CA ALA A 13 14.90 5.94 10.22
C ALA A 13 15.18 4.95 11.37
N GLU A 14 16.41 4.46 11.52
CA GLU A 14 16.85 3.63 12.65
C GLU A 14 16.67 4.38 13.97
N ALA A 15 17.17 5.62 14.05
CA ALA A 15 17.05 6.47 15.24
C ALA A 15 15.56 6.74 15.62
N ALA A 16 14.68 6.86 14.62
CA ALA A 16 13.24 7.03 14.83
C ALA A 16 12.49 5.73 15.14
N GLY A 17 13.17 4.58 15.17
CA GLY A 17 12.57 3.27 15.45
C GLY A 17 11.75 2.69 14.30
N VAL A 18 12.06 3.05 13.05
CA VAL A 18 11.41 2.46 11.87
C VAL A 18 11.80 0.99 11.76
N MET A 19 10.81 0.11 11.67
CA MET A 19 11.03 -1.34 11.63
C MET A 19 11.13 -1.89 10.19
N GLN A 20 10.46 -1.24 9.25
CA GLN A 20 10.36 -1.73 7.87
C GLN A 20 10.35 -0.57 6.87
N VAL A 21 10.99 -0.80 5.74
CA VAL A 21 10.95 0.10 4.56
C VAL A 21 10.43 -0.69 3.36
N ALA A 22 9.40 -0.14 2.70
CA ALA A 22 8.91 -0.63 1.43
C ALA A 22 9.46 0.24 0.29
N LEU A 23 10.32 -0.33 -0.53
CA LEU A 23 10.89 0.36 -1.69
C LEU A 23 9.90 0.34 -2.85
N GLY A 24 9.62 1.50 -3.40
CA GLY A 24 8.68 1.72 -4.49
C GLY A 24 9.20 2.73 -5.51
N GLY A 25 8.30 3.15 -6.42
CA GLY A 25 8.62 4.11 -7.47
C GLY A 25 9.16 3.41 -8.74
N GLY A 26 8.26 3.02 -9.64
CA GLY A 26 8.60 2.16 -10.78
C GLY A 26 9.01 0.76 -10.31
N ASN A 27 10.10 0.22 -10.88
CA ASN A 27 10.70 -1.04 -10.46
C ASN A 27 11.98 -0.77 -9.66
N PRO A 28 11.99 -0.86 -8.34
CA PRO A 28 13.19 -0.60 -7.53
C PRO A 28 14.38 -1.49 -7.89
N ASN A 29 14.12 -2.73 -8.30
CA ASN A 29 15.15 -3.68 -8.71
C ASN A 29 15.91 -3.29 -9.99
N GLN A 30 15.45 -2.27 -10.72
CA GLN A 30 16.17 -1.66 -11.85
C GLN A 30 17.18 -0.59 -11.41
N HIS A 31 17.18 -0.20 -10.14
CA HIS A 31 18.19 0.74 -9.63
C HIS A 31 19.58 0.08 -9.69
N PRO A 32 20.61 0.73 -10.26
CA PRO A 32 21.92 0.10 -10.48
C PRO A 32 22.59 -0.39 -9.18
N GLN A 33 22.26 0.21 -8.04
CA GLN A 33 22.78 -0.13 -6.71
C GLN A 33 21.72 -0.79 -5.83
N PHE A 34 20.73 -1.46 -6.42
CA PHE A 34 19.58 -2.01 -5.69
C PHE A 34 19.98 -2.99 -4.57
N ILE A 35 20.89 -3.90 -4.87
CA ILE A 35 21.39 -4.89 -3.88
C ILE A 35 22.08 -4.20 -2.70
N GLU A 36 22.83 -3.14 -2.99
CA GLU A 36 23.49 -2.34 -1.94
C GLU A 36 22.47 -1.60 -1.06
N ILE A 37 21.39 -1.09 -1.66
CA ILE A 37 20.26 -0.50 -0.93
C ILE A 37 19.64 -1.52 0.03
N LEU A 38 19.39 -2.75 -0.40
CA LEU A 38 18.85 -3.81 0.46
C LEU A 38 19.79 -4.12 1.63
N ARG A 39 21.09 -4.29 1.33
CA ARG A 39 22.12 -4.58 2.32
C ARG A 39 22.24 -3.45 3.36
N MET A 40 22.27 -2.21 2.89
CA MET A 40 22.35 -1.01 3.73
C MET A 40 21.13 -0.90 4.66
N THR A 41 19.92 -1.12 4.13
CA THR A 41 18.70 -1.11 4.95
C THR A 41 18.80 -2.13 6.10
N ARG A 42 19.28 -3.33 5.81
CA ARG A 42 19.48 -4.38 6.85
C ARG A 42 20.59 -4.02 7.84
N ALA A 43 21.65 -3.33 7.40
CA ALA A 43 22.72 -2.89 8.28
C ALA A 43 22.21 -1.89 9.35
N HIS A 44 21.15 -1.13 9.04
CA HIS A 44 20.43 -0.26 9.98
C HIS A 44 19.31 -0.96 10.75
N HIS A 45 19.33 -2.30 10.84
CA HIS A 45 18.33 -3.11 11.56
C HIS A 45 16.89 -2.98 11.04
N ILE A 46 16.70 -2.41 9.85
CA ILE A 46 15.40 -2.20 9.21
C ILE A 46 15.16 -3.34 8.20
N ILE A 47 13.94 -3.83 8.12
CA ILE A 47 13.55 -4.90 7.17
C ILE A 47 13.17 -4.27 5.84
N PRO A 48 13.92 -4.46 4.74
CA PRO A 48 13.48 -4.01 3.43
C PRO A 48 12.42 -4.96 2.84
N SER A 49 11.51 -4.37 2.11
CA SER A 49 10.62 -5.03 1.15
C SER A 49 10.54 -4.17 -0.11
N TYR A 50 10.07 -4.73 -1.21
CA TYR A 50 9.88 -3.97 -2.44
C TYR A 50 8.76 -4.54 -3.29
N THR A 51 8.27 -3.72 -4.23
CA THR A 51 7.32 -4.15 -5.24
C THR A 51 7.96 -4.11 -6.61
N THR A 52 7.75 -5.16 -7.42
CA THR A 52 8.23 -5.27 -8.80
C THR A 52 7.08 -5.67 -9.73
N ASN A 53 7.18 -5.31 -11.01
CA ASN A 53 6.30 -5.83 -12.05
C ASN A 53 6.86 -7.09 -12.74
N GLY A 54 7.98 -7.62 -12.24
CA GLY A 54 8.64 -8.81 -12.77
C GLY A 54 9.82 -8.51 -13.69
N GLN A 55 9.92 -7.32 -14.26
CA GLN A 55 11.00 -6.97 -15.18
C GLN A 55 12.35 -6.85 -14.47
N ALA A 56 13.43 -7.16 -15.20
CA ALA A 56 14.82 -7.03 -14.75
C ALA A 56 15.16 -7.85 -13.49
N MET A 57 14.43 -8.91 -13.20
CA MET A 57 14.82 -9.88 -12.17
C MET A 57 15.99 -10.76 -12.66
N SER A 58 16.90 -11.07 -11.75
CA SER A 58 18.08 -11.91 -12.01
C SER A 58 18.37 -12.78 -10.79
N ASP A 59 19.17 -13.84 -10.96
CA ASP A 59 19.56 -14.71 -9.85
C ASP A 59 20.19 -13.93 -8.70
N ARG A 60 21.04 -12.96 -8.99
CA ARG A 60 21.65 -12.08 -7.96
C ARG A 60 20.59 -11.28 -7.17
N ILE A 61 19.53 -10.82 -7.84
CA ILE A 61 18.43 -10.09 -7.18
C ILE A 61 17.60 -11.06 -6.34
N TYR A 62 17.31 -12.25 -6.84
CA TYR A 62 16.61 -13.28 -6.04
C TYR A 62 17.40 -13.66 -4.79
N ASP A 63 18.71 -13.87 -4.91
CA ASP A 63 19.57 -14.21 -3.78
C ASP A 63 19.58 -13.08 -2.74
N ALA A 64 19.78 -11.82 -3.17
CA ALA A 64 19.72 -10.66 -2.30
C ALA A 64 18.32 -10.49 -1.65
N THR A 65 17.26 -10.73 -2.39
CA THR A 65 15.88 -10.68 -1.86
C THR A 65 15.70 -11.72 -0.75
N LYS A 66 16.18 -12.93 -0.98
CA LYS A 66 16.11 -14.01 0.02
C LYS A 66 16.91 -13.70 1.28
N GLU A 67 18.07 -13.07 1.11
CA GLU A 67 18.99 -12.75 2.21
C GLU A 67 18.50 -11.56 3.04
N TYR A 68 18.07 -10.49 2.38
CA TYR A 68 17.83 -9.20 3.05
C TYR A 68 16.35 -8.89 3.28
N CYS A 69 15.45 -9.30 2.39
CA CYS A 69 14.06 -8.88 2.45
C CYS A 69 13.20 -9.76 3.36
N GLY A 70 12.19 -9.16 3.99
CA GLY A 70 11.15 -9.90 4.71
C GLY A 70 10.16 -10.58 3.76
N ALA A 71 9.86 -9.91 2.64
CA ALA A 71 9.03 -10.38 1.54
C ALA A 71 9.28 -9.54 0.29
N VAL A 72 8.84 -10.04 -0.86
CA VAL A 72 8.71 -9.26 -2.10
C VAL A 72 7.23 -9.21 -2.51
N ALA A 73 6.79 -8.10 -3.06
CA ALA A 73 5.50 -7.99 -3.70
C ALA A 73 5.65 -7.96 -5.22
N VAL A 74 4.78 -8.67 -5.92
CA VAL A 74 4.74 -8.69 -7.39
C VAL A 74 3.42 -8.08 -7.82
N SER A 75 3.47 -7.03 -8.65
CA SER A 75 2.28 -6.40 -9.21
C SER A 75 1.64 -7.32 -10.23
N TRP A 76 0.35 -7.58 -10.06
CA TRP A 76 -0.43 -8.40 -11.00
C TRP A 76 -1.14 -7.49 -11.99
N TYR A 77 -0.63 -7.43 -13.20
CA TYR A 77 -1.24 -6.71 -14.32
C TYR A 77 -1.46 -7.67 -15.48
N GLU A 78 -2.51 -7.43 -16.27
CA GLU A 78 -2.71 -8.15 -17.52
C GLU A 78 -1.94 -7.46 -18.68
N PRO A 79 -1.18 -8.19 -19.49
CA PRO A 79 -0.90 -9.63 -19.38
C PRO A 79 0.01 -9.96 -18.18
N CYS A 80 -0.18 -11.13 -17.55
CA CYS A 80 0.41 -11.45 -16.25
C CYS A 80 1.55 -12.49 -16.32
N GLU A 81 2.06 -12.80 -17.50
CA GLU A 81 3.09 -13.83 -17.71
C GLU A 81 4.38 -13.53 -16.94
N ASP A 82 4.90 -12.30 -17.06
CA ASP A 82 6.12 -11.87 -16.35
C ASP A 82 5.92 -11.96 -14.82
N ALA A 83 4.76 -11.55 -14.32
CA ALA A 83 4.43 -11.65 -12.90
C ALA A 83 4.35 -13.10 -12.43
N ALA A 84 3.72 -13.97 -13.21
CA ALA A 84 3.59 -15.39 -12.91
C ALA A 84 4.95 -16.07 -12.84
N GLU A 85 5.84 -15.83 -13.81
CA GLU A 85 7.18 -16.37 -13.83
C GLU A 85 7.99 -15.96 -12.59
N VAL A 86 7.99 -14.66 -12.25
CA VAL A 86 8.72 -14.16 -11.08
C VAL A 86 8.17 -14.75 -9.79
N ILE A 87 6.87 -14.91 -9.66
CA ILE A 87 6.25 -15.55 -8.49
C ILE A 87 6.73 -16.99 -8.37
N GLU A 88 6.72 -17.77 -9.46
CA GLU A 88 7.19 -19.16 -9.45
C GLU A 88 8.67 -19.25 -9.08
N GLN A 89 9.52 -18.36 -9.60
CA GLN A 89 10.93 -18.28 -9.24
C GLN A 89 11.13 -17.95 -7.75
N CYS A 90 10.34 -17.03 -7.19
CA CYS A 90 10.36 -16.73 -5.76
C CYS A 90 9.97 -17.94 -4.92
N LEU A 91 8.89 -18.62 -5.28
CA LEU A 91 8.40 -19.81 -4.59
C LEU A 91 9.42 -20.95 -4.62
N ALA A 92 10.05 -21.21 -5.78
CA ALA A 92 11.10 -22.22 -5.93
C ALA A 92 12.31 -21.94 -5.01
N ARG A 93 12.64 -20.67 -4.77
CA ARG A 93 13.73 -20.24 -3.88
C ARG A 93 13.31 -20.09 -2.42
N LYS A 94 12.04 -20.38 -2.09
CA LYS A 94 11.46 -20.16 -0.75
C LYS A 94 11.50 -18.69 -0.30
N ILE A 95 11.37 -17.77 -1.22
CA ILE A 95 11.19 -16.35 -0.95
C ILE A 95 9.71 -16.12 -0.66
N LYS A 96 9.41 -15.41 0.44
CA LYS A 96 8.03 -15.02 0.75
C LYS A 96 7.56 -13.99 -0.28
N VAL A 97 6.54 -14.34 -1.07
CA VAL A 97 6.00 -13.49 -2.13
C VAL A 97 4.53 -13.16 -1.88
N ASN A 98 4.19 -11.88 -2.06
CA ASN A 98 2.82 -11.39 -2.08
C ASN A 98 2.47 -10.93 -3.49
N ILE A 99 1.20 -10.96 -3.84
CA ILE A 99 0.67 -10.30 -5.03
C ILE A 99 0.11 -8.94 -4.61
N HIS A 100 0.45 -7.89 -5.33
CA HIS A 100 -0.24 -6.61 -5.28
C HIS A 100 -1.19 -6.51 -6.49
N TYR A 101 -2.48 -6.45 -6.21
CA TYR A 101 -3.53 -6.34 -7.21
C TYR A 101 -4.17 -4.95 -7.13
N LEU A 102 -3.89 -4.09 -8.11
CA LEU A 102 -4.55 -2.78 -8.19
C LEU A 102 -6.00 -2.98 -8.62
N LEU A 103 -6.93 -2.73 -7.70
CA LEU A 103 -8.35 -2.95 -7.89
C LEU A 103 -9.03 -1.66 -8.34
N HIS A 104 -9.72 -1.72 -9.47
CA HIS A 104 -10.49 -0.62 -10.03
C HIS A 104 -11.78 -1.13 -10.69
N ARG A 105 -12.64 -0.20 -11.12
CA ARG A 105 -13.96 -0.50 -11.67
C ARG A 105 -13.96 -1.51 -12.82
N GLU A 106 -12.98 -1.45 -13.72
CA GLU A 106 -12.96 -2.30 -14.91
C GLU A 106 -12.39 -3.71 -14.65
N ASN A 107 -11.64 -3.92 -13.57
CA ASN A 107 -11.04 -5.22 -13.26
C ASN A 107 -11.61 -5.92 -12.03
N VAL A 108 -12.55 -5.32 -11.31
CA VAL A 108 -13.15 -5.93 -10.10
C VAL A 108 -13.81 -7.27 -10.40
N GLN A 109 -14.45 -7.44 -11.55
CA GLN A 109 -15.01 -8.73 -11.98
C GLN A 109 -13.93 -9.77 -12.28
N ALA A 110 -12.79 -9.36 -12.86
CA ALA A 110 -11.66 -10.25 -13.08
C ALA A 110 -11.05 -10.71 -11.74
N ALA A 111 -10.89 -9.80 -10.79
CA ALA A 111 -10.44 -10.13 -9.42
C ALA A 111 -11.40 -11.12 -8.74
N THR A 112 -12.71 -10.93 -8.89
CA THR A 112 -13.76 -11.85 -8.37
C THR A 112 -13.59 -13.26 -8.94
N ARG A 113 -13.38 -13.37 -10.26
CA ARG A 113 -13.16 -14.67 -10.91
C ARG A 113 -11.89 -15.35 -10.41
N LEU A 114 -10.76 -14.63 -10.30
CA LEU A 114 -9.50 -15.17 -9.79
C LEU A 114 -9.64 -15.76 -8.38
N LEU A 115 -10.44 -15.14 -7.51
CA LEU A 115 -10.72 -15.66 -6.17
C LEU A 115 -11.60 -16.91 -6.19
N ARG A 116 -12.66 -16.95 -7.02
CA ARG A 116 -13.61 -18.08 -7.11
C ARG A 116 -13.05 -19.27 -7.83
N GLU A 117 -12.34 -19.06 -8.93
CA GLU A 117 -11.73 -20.11 -9.75
C GLU A 117 -10.50 -20.73 -9.09
N LYS A 118 -10.11 -20.25 -7.91
CA LYS A 118 -8.95 -20.74 -7.17
C LYS A 118 -7.68 -20.76 -8.02
N ASN A 119 -7.37 -19.61 -8.64
CA ASN A 119 -6.16 -19.46 -9.45
C ASN A 119 -4.96 -20.09 -8.74
N HIS A 120 -4.25 -20.98 -9.43
CA HIS A 120 -3.22 -21.82 -8.84
C HIS A 120 -2.03 -21.04 -8.25
N ILE A 121 -1.71 -19.86 -8.82
CA ILE A 121 -0.67 -18.96 -8.31
C ILE A 121 -1.15 -18.31 -7.01
N PHE A 122 -2.40 -17.80 -6.99
CA PHE A 122 -2.98 -17.18 -5.80
C PHE A 122 -3.05 -18.15 -4.61
N GLN A 123 -3.18 -19.46 -4.86
CA GLN A 123 -3.19 -20.45 -3.79
C GLN A 123 -1.79 -20.71 -3.17
N LYS A 124 -0.70 -20.36 -3.86
CA LYS A 124 0.67 -20.66 -3.43
C LYS A 124 1.38 -19.48 -2.77
N VAL A 125 0.95 -18.26 -3.04
CA VAL A 125 1.57 -17.04 -2.49
C VAL A 125 1.26 -16.87 -1.00
N ASN A 126 2.06 -16.07 -0.30
CA ASN A 126 1.80 -15.76 1.11
C ASN A 126 0.52 -14.94 1.30
N ALA A 127 0.29 -13.95 0.44
CA ALA A 127 -0.92 -13.14 0.44
C ALA A 127 -1.20 -12.53 -0.93
N VAL A 128 -2.47 -12.22 -1.20
CA VAL A 128 -2.90 -11.29 -2.25
C VAL A 128 -3.39 -10.02 -1.56
N VAL A 129 -2.78 -8.88 -1.89
CA VAL A 129 -3.12 -7.57 -1.33
C VAL A 129 -3.81 -6.74 -2.39
N PHE A 130 -5.07 -6.43 -2.18
CA PHE A 130 -5.86 -5.56 -3.04
C PHE A 130 -5.61 -4.11 -2.68
N LEU A 131 -5.15 -3.33 -3.66
CA LEU A 131 -4.86 -1.91 -3.54
C LEU A 131 -5.98 -1.11 -4.21
N ASN A 132 -6.58 -0.17 -3.50
CA ASN A 132 -7.62 0.67 -4.08
C ASN A 132 -7.03 1.65 -5.10
N TYR A 133 -7.58 1.69 -6.31
CA TYR A 133 -7.21 2.67 -7.31
C TYR A 133 -7.45 4.10 -6.82
N LYS A 134 -6.49 4.99 -7.10
CA LYS A 134 -6.55 6.42 -6.78
C LYS A 134 -6.36 7.25 -8.06
N PRO A 135 -7.22 8.23 -8.32
CA PRO A 135 -7.23 8.98 -9.58
C PRO A 135 -6.17 10.10 -9.61
N ILE A 136 -4.88 9.72 -9.49
CA ILE A 136 -3.78 10.68 -9.58
C ILE A 136 -3.44 10.85 -11.05
N HIS A 137 -3.66 12.04 -11.59
CA HIS A 137 -3.45 12.36 -13.01
C HIS A 137 -4.09 11.35 -13.97
N SER A 138 -5.16 10.67 -13.55
CA SER A 138 -5.79 9.56 -14.26
C SER A 138 -7.31 9.58 -14.07
N PRO A 139 -8.08 8.86 -14.91
CA PRO A 139 -9.53 8.98 -14.94
C PRO A 139 -10.20 8.63 -13.61
N GLN A 140 -11.05 9.53 -13.09
CA GLN A 140 -11.83 9.29 -11.88
C GLN A 140 -12.89 8.19 -12.07
N GLU A 141 -13.28 7.94 -13.31
CA GLU A 141 -14.24 6.91 -13.71
C GLU A 141 -13.77 5.49 -13.37
N LEU A 142 -12.47 5.29 -13.21
CA LEU A 142 -11.88 4.02 -12.81
C LEU A 142 -12.01 3.74 -11.31
N CYS A 143 -12.36 4.72 -10.49
CA CYS A 143 -12.59 4.48 -9.06
C CYS A 143 -13.67 3.42 -8.86
N LEU A 144 -13.47 2.58 -7.86
CA LEU A 144 -14.50 1.61 -7.43
C LEU A 144 -15.81 2.33 -7.12
N ARG A 145 -16.91 1.70 -7.43
CA ARG A 145 -18.25 2.17 -7.11
C ARG A 145 -18.97 1.18 -6.20
N ASP A 146 -19.89 1.71 -5.41
CA ASP A 146 -20.80 0.90 -4.61
C ASP A 146 -21.91 0.34 -5.50
N ASN A 147 -21.64 -0.82 -6.10
CA ASN A 147 -22.53 -1.50 -7.06
C ASN A 147 -22.49 -3.03 -6.84
N GLU A 148 -23.19 -3.75 -7.71
CA GLU A 148 -23.26 -5.21 -7.68
C GLU A 148 -21.89 -5.88 -7.85
N ASP A 149 -21.03 -5.36 -8.73
CA ASP A 149 -19.69 -5.93 -8.96
C ASP A 149 -18.84 -5.90 -7.70
N LEU A 150 -18.87 -4.78 -6.96
CA LEU A 150 -18.15 -4.67 -5.69
C LEU A 150 -18.77 -5.59 -4.63
N THR A 151 -20.10 -5.70 -4.59
CA THR A 151 -20.78 -6.62 -3.68
C THR A 151 -20.39 -8.05 -3.95
N ASP A 152 -20.33 -8.44 -5.23
CA ASP A 152 -19.94 -9.78 -5.67
C ASP A 152 -18.46 -10.09 -5.33
N PHE A 153 -17.58 -9.10 -5.53
CA PHE A 153 -16.18 -9.20 -5.09
C PHE A 153 -16.06 -9.42 -3.57
N LEU A 154 -16.78 -8.65 -2.76
CA LEU A 154 -16.76 -8.80 -1.31
C LEU A 154 -17.34 -10.16 -0.86
N ASN A 155 -18.30 -10.71 -1.59
CA ASN A 155 -18.78 -12.07 -1.36
C ASN A 155 -17.72 -13.11 -1.67
N ALA A 156 -16.98 -12.95 -2.78
CA ALA A 156 -15.86 -13.82 -3.12
C ALA A 156 -14.73 -13.76 -2.06
N VAL A 157 -14.49 -12.57 -1.50
CA VAL A 157 -13.55 -12.39 -0.36
C VAL A 157 -14.01 -13.18 0.87
N ARG A 158 -15.31 -13.14 1.23
CA ARG A 158 -15.86 -13.95 2.36
C ARG A 158 -15.71 -15.44 2.14
N GLU A 159 -15.90 -15.89 0.91
CA GLU A 159 -15.88 -17.30 0.52
C GLU A 159 -14.46 -17.84 0.35
N HIS A 160 -13.48 -16.98 0.17
CA HIS A 160 -12.10 -17.39 -0.09
C HIS A 160 -11.51 -18.20 1.07
N ARG A 161 -10.83 -19.31 0.76
CA ARG A 161 -10.19 -20.22 1.72
C ARG A 161 -8.77 -20.63 1.29
N GLY A 162 -8.18 -19.83 0.41
CA GLY A 162 -6.82 -20.08 -0.09
C GLY A 162 -5.75 -19.31 0.70
N CYS A 163 -4.96 -18.51 -0.01
CA CYS A 163 -3.95 -17.64 0.61
C CYS A 163 -4.58 -16.56 1.49
N LYS A 164 -3.75 -15.85 2.24
CA LYS A 164 -4.21 -14.66 2.98
C LYS A 164 -4.65 -13.58 2.01
N LEU A 165 -5.74 -12.89 2.33
CA LEU A 165 -6.15 -11.68 1.63
C LEU A 165 -5.81 -10.47 2.49
N GLY A 166 -5.22 -9.45 1.87
CA GLY A 166 -4.93 -8.16 2.46
C GLY A 166 -5.58 -7.05 1.65
N PHE A 167 -5.73 -5.89 2.27
CA PHE A 167 -6.30 -4.71 1.63
C PHE A 167 -5.51 -3.50 2.10
N ASP A 168 -5.28 -2.53 1.21
CA ASP A 168 -4.74 -1.26 1.68
C ASP A 168 -5.79 -0.51 2.52
N SER A 169 -5.34 0.32 3.44
CA SER A 169 -6.24 1.09 4.33
C SER A 169 -7.19 2.01 3.57
N CYS A 170 -6.91 2.29 2.29
CA CYS A 170 -7.80 3.04 1.41
C CYS A 170 -9.06 2.27 0.99
N MET A 171 -9.13 0.95 1.24
CA MET A 171 -10.32 0.12 1.02
C MET A 171 -11.29 0.13 2.22
N ILE A 172 -10.94 0.75 3.34
CA ILE A 172 -11.66 0.59 4.61
C ILE A 172 -13.17 0.86 4.49
N SER A 173 -13.59 1.87 3.74
CA SER A 173 -15.01 2.20 3.57
C SER A 173 -15.81 1.08 2.89
N TYR A 174 -15.18 0.34 1.98
CA TYR A 174 -15.80 -0.82 1.34
C TYR A 174 -15.74 -2.07 2.23
N LEU A 175 -14.64 -2.25 2.96
CA LEU A 175 -14.48 -3.39 3.88
C LEU A 175 -15.49 -3.38 5.03
N THR A 176 -15.94 -2.21 5.46
CA THR A 176 -16.99 -2.10 6.48
C THR A 176 -18.31 -2.81 6.08
N LYS A 177 -18.52 -3.07 4.79
CA LYS A 177 -19.65 -3.84 4.27
C LYS A 177 -19.56 -5.35 4.56
N LEU A 178 -18.39 -5.85 4.90
CA LEU A 178 -18.21 -7.22 5.38
C LEU A 178 -18.91 -7.44 6.74
N GLY A 179 -19.17 -6.36 7.47
CA GLY A 179 -19.94 -6.40 8.73
C GLY A 179 -19.26 -7.30 9.77
N LYS A 180 -20.01 -8.26 10.31
CA LYS A 180 -19.53 -9.22 11.32
C LYS A 180 -18.42 -10.16 10.84
N ASP A 181 -18.25 -10.30 9.52
CA ASP A 181 -17.20 -11.14 8.93
C ASP A 181 -15.83 -10.44 8.89
N LEU A 182 -15.80 -9.15 9.26
CA LEU A 182 -14.59 -8.36 9.42
C LEU A 182 -14.25 -8.25 10.91
N ALA A 183 -13.15 -8.87 11.31
CA ALA A 183 -12.64 -8.75 12.67
C ALA A 183 -12.04 -7.34 12.85
N PRO A 184 -12.56 -6.49 13.74
CA PRO A 184 -12.13 -5.09 13.86
C PRO A 184 -10.63 -4.93 14.11
N GLU A 185 -10.02 -5.87 14.83
CA GLU A 185 -8.59 -5.90 15.15
C GLU A 185 -7.68 -6.19 13.95
N THR A 186 -8.25 -6.61 12.81
CA THR A 186 -7.51 -6.92 11.58
C THR A 186 -7.49 -5.80 10.57
N VAL A 187 -8.18 -4.72 10.84
CA VAL A 187 -8.30 -3.55 9.96
C VAL A 187 -8.01 -2.28 10.70
N ASP A 188 -7.48 -1.31 9.97
CA ASP A 188 -7.27 0.04 10.47
C ASP A 188 -7.69 1.04 9.39
N PHE A 189 -8.06 2.24 9.81
CA PHE A 189 -8.28 3.34 8.90
C PHE A 189 -6.94 3.89 8.38
N CYS A 190 -6.98 4.90 7.52
CA CYS A 190 -5.81 5.44 6.86
C CYS A 190 -4.59 5.59 7.80
N GLU A 191 -3.48 4.99 7.45
CA GLU A 191 -2.23 4.95 8.23
C GLU A 191 -1.33 6.18 8.00
N ALA A 192 -1.67 7.03 7.03
CA ALA A 192 -0.89 8.21 6.65
C ALA A 192 -0.57 9.11 7.85
N GLY A 193 0.71 9.34 8.10
CA GLY A 193 1.18 10.13 9.24
C GLY A 193 0.91 9.56 10.63
N ARG A 194 0.30 8.36 10.72
CA ARG A 194 0.03 7.65 11.98
C ARG A 194 0.99 6.50 12.22
N PHE A 195 1.16 5.63 11.25
CA PHE A 195 2.03 4.46 11.29
C PHE A 195 3.01 4.41 10.12
N SER A 196 2.75 5.17 9.07
CA SER A 196 3.59 5.22 7.90
C SER A 196 3.85 6.64 7.42
N ALA A 197 4.94 6.81 6.70
CA ALA A 197 5.32 8.01 5.98
C ALA A 197 5.93 7.63 4.64
N PHE A 198 6.01 8.57 3.73
CA PHE A 198 6.65 8.42 2.44
C PHE A 198 7.84 9.36 2.31
N ILE A 199 8.95 8.87 1.76
CA ILE A 199 10.13 9.66 1.42
C ILE A 199 10.38 9.50 -0.07
N SER A 200 10.38 10.63 -0.80
CA SER A 200 10.63 10.63 -2.24
C SER A 200 12.10 10.34 -2.58
N GLU A 201 12.38 10.11 -3.86
CA GLU A 201 13.74 9.93 -4.37
C GLU A 201 14.65 11.17 -4.17
N LYS A 202 14.05 12.32 -3.85
CA LYS A 202 14.73 13.59 -3.53
C LYS A 202 14.95 13.79 -2.02
N GLY A 203 14.60 12.82 -1.18
CA GLY A 203 14.71 12.94 0.27
C GLY A 203 13.64 13.81 0.92
N LEU A 204 12.52 14.04 0.21
CA LEU A 204 11.39 14.80 0.73
C LEU A 204 10.42 13.88 1.47
N LEU A 205 10.11 14.19 2.72
CA LEU A 205 9.21 13.47 3.60
C LEU A 205 7.77 13.97 3.45
N TYR A 206 6.82 13.02 3.38
CA TYR A 206 5.38 13.27 3.31
C TYR A 206 4.62 12.29 4.22
N PRO A 207 3.44 12.66 4.74
CA PRO A 207 2.58 11.74 5.47
C PRO A 207 2.07 10.55 4.63
N CYS A 208 1.92 10.73 3.31
CA CYS A 208 1.42 9.72 2.38
C CYS A 208 2.13 9.86 1.02
N SER A 209 2.39 8.73 0.35
CA SER A 209 3.04 8.71 -0.98
C SER A 209 2.28 9.53 -2.03
N PHE A 210 0.96 9.58 -1.92
CA PHE A 210 0.11 10.33 -2.84
C PHE A 210 0.16 11.85 -2.64
N MET A 211 0.76 12.35 -1.58
CA MET A 211 0.95 13.79 -1.36
C MET A 211 2.13 14.34 -2.17
N ASN A 212 3.07 13.49 -2.59
CA ASN A 212 4.18 13.90 -3.46
C ASN A 212 3.70 14.50 -4.81
N ASP A 213 2.54 14.08 -5.28
CA ASP A 213 1.95 14.53 -6.54
C ASP A 213 0.89 15.62 -6.36
N THR A 214 0.85 16.24 -5.19
CA THR A 214 -0.06 17.34 -4.85
C THR A 214 0.68 18.67 -4.68
N SER A 215 -0.05 19.71 -4.32
CA SER A 215 0.53 21.02 -3.93
C SER A 215 1.22 20.98 -2.55
N CYS A 216 1.25 19.86 -1.85
CA CYS A 216 1.94 19.73 -0.57
C CYS A 216 3.45 19.80 -0.78
N ALA A 217 4.09 20.78 -0.16
CA ALA A 217 5.54 20.85 -0.14
C ALA A 217 6.09 19.72 0.75
N GLY A 218 6.96 18.88 0.20
CA GLY A 218 7.67 17.85 0.98
C GLY A 218 8.68 18.49 1.92
N ILE A 219 8.98 17.80 3.01
CA ILE A 219 9.93 18.25 4.04
C ILE A 219 11.30 17.66 3.72
N ASN A 220 12.30 18.52 3.51
CA ASN A 220 13.64 18.08 3.12
C ASN A 220 14.42 17.52 4.34
N LEU A 221 14.67 16.21 4.35
CA LEU A 221 15.38 15.52 5.42
C LEU A 221 16.90 15.79 5.48
N GLU A 222 17.44 16.53 4.53
CA GLU A 222 18.82 17.05 4.64
C GLU A 222 18.90 18.30 5.55
N GLN A 223 17.75 18.94 5.85
CA GLN A 223 17.67 20.17 6.65
C GLN A 223 17.09 19.94 8.05
N THR A 224 16.48 18.80 8.29
CA THR A 224 15.79 18.45 9.53
C THR A 224 15.83 16.94 9.77
N THR A 225 15.26 16.44 10.85
CA THR A 225 15.24 15.02 11.15
C THR A 225 13.86 14.41 10.97
N LEU A 226 13.81 13.13 10.57
CA LEU A 226 12.57 12.38 10.42
C LEU A 226 11.76 12.36 11.71
N GLU A 227 12.38 12.13 12.87
CA GLU A 227 11.68 12.09 14.15
C GLU A 227 11.06 13.43 14.51
N GLN A 228 11.79 14.54 14.34
CA GLN A 228 11.30 15.88 14.61
C GLN A 228 10.07 16.18 13.76
N GLU A 229 10.15 15.95 12.44
CA GLU A 229 9.06 16.25 11.52
C GLU A 229 7.85 15.34 11.70
N TRP A 230 8.09 14.06 11.96
CA TRP A 230 7.02 13.13 12.33
C TRP A 230 6.19 13.63 13.52
N ARG A 231 6.85 14.22 14.52
CA ARG A 231 6.18 14.67 15.76
C ARG A 231 5.57 16.07 15.64
N GLN A 232 6.25 16.98 14.95
CA GLN A 232 6.01 18.44 15.12
C GLN A 232 5.52 19.13 13.86
N SER A 233 5.71 18.57 12.64
CA SER A 233 5.33 19.28 11.43
C SER A 233 3.82 19.46 11.30
N ALA A 234 3.43 20.66 10.85
CA ALA A 234 2.03 21.00 10.62
C ALA A 234 1.35 20.05 9.62
N CYS A 235 2.09 19.59 8.60
CA CYS A 235 1.57 18.67 7.59
C CYS A 235 1.14 17.33 8.20
N PHE A 236 1.95 16.74 9.09
CA PHE A 236 1.61 15.50 9.78
C PHE A 236 0.47 15.71 10.80
N GLN A 237 0.48 16.82 11.54
CA GLN A 237 -0.59 17.16 12.49
C GLN A 237 -1.93 17.34 11.76
N GLN A 238 -1.95 18.06 10.67
CA GLN A 238 -3.16 18.30 9.87
C GLN A 238 -3.77 16.98 9.36
N ILE A 239 -2.96 16.05 8.86
CA ILE A 239 -3.47 14.74 8.41
C ILE A 239 -4.04 13.95 9.59
N ARG A 240 -3.37 13.93 10.74
CA ARG A 240 -3.87 13.26 11.94
C ARG A 240 -5.19 13.87 12.43
N GLU A 241 -5.32 15.17 12.41
CA GLU A 241 -6.57 15.87 12.75
C GLU A 241 -7.69 15.52 11.78
N GLN A 242 -7.42 15.55 10.47
CA GLN A 242 -8.40 15.15 9.45
C GLN A 242 -8.88 13.71 9.59
N LEU A 243 -8.02 12.81 10.08
CA LEU A 243 -8.37 11.42 10.33
C LEU A 243 -9.11 11.22 11.66
N SER A 244 -8.98 12.14 12.61
CA SER A 244 -9.63 12.03 13.92
C SER A 244 -11.03 12.63 13.97
N VAL A 245 -11.34 13.59 13.09
CA VAL A 245 -12.63 14.29 13.05
C VAL A 245 -13.29 14.11 11.69
N PRO A 246 -14.60 13.74 11.63
CA PRO A 246 -15.35 13.68 10.37
C PRO A 246 -15.39 15.06 9.70
N ASP A 247 -14.91 15.14 8.48
CA ASP A 247 -15.04 16.37 7.69
C ASP A 247 -16.40 16.39 6.98
N LYS A 248 -17.36 17.12 7.56
CA LYS A 248 -18.72 17.28 7.02
C LYS A 248 -18.76 17.93 5.63
N GLN A 249 -17.81 18.79 5.32
CA GLN A 249 -17.75 19.46 4.02
C GLN A 249 -17.28 18.52 2.92
N ARG A 250 -16.46 17.54 3.31
CA ARG A 250 -15.88 16.56 2.41
C ARG A 250 -16.84 15.44 2.06
N TYR A 251 -17.78 15.10 2.98
CA TYR A 251 -18.80 14.07 2.83
C TYR A 251 -20.21 14.62 3.07
N PRO A 252 -20.72 15.48 2.17
CA PRO A 252 -21.95 16.25 2.41
C PRO A 252 -23.21 15.35 2.49
N ILE A 253 -23.15 14.09 2.00
CA ILE A 253 -24.32 13.24 1.82
C ILE A 253 -24.64 12.44 3.08
N VAL A 254 -23.66 12.09 3.87
CA VAL A 254 -23.87 11.35 5.12
C VAL A 254 -23.06 12.00 6.21
N ALA A 255 -23.74 12.45 7.25
CA ALA A 255 -23.04 12.83 8.45
C ALA A 255 -22.29 11.60 8.96
N CYS A 256 -20.97 11.53 8.69
CA CYS A 256 -20.10 10.49 9.22
C CYS A 256 -20.26 10.37 10.74
N GLU A 257 -20.63 11.44 11.41
CA GLU A 257 -20.97 11.48 12.83
C GLU A 257 -22.10 10.51 13.23
N LEU A 258 -23.07 10.28 12.34
CA LEU A 258 -24.18 9.36 12.57
C LEU A 258 -23.88 7.96 12.01
N CYS A 259 -22.75 7.78 11.36
CA CYS A 259 -22.40 6.50 10.76
C CYS A 259 -21.93 5.50 11.81
N ARG A 260 -22.59 4.35 11.92
CA ARG A 260 -22.20 3.28 12.85
C ARG A 260 -20.79 2.71 12.57
N GLN A 261 -20.31 2.86 11.34
CA GLN A 261 -19.00 2.37 10.90
C GLN A 261 -17.87 3.42 11.07
N TYR A 262 -18.20 4.61 11.58
CA TYR A 262 -17.22 5.69 11.69
C TYR A 262 -16.02 5.32 12.55
N ALA A 263 -16.23 4.64 13.66
CA ALA A 263 -15.16 4.20 14.56
C ALA A 263 -14.10 3.31 13.88
N MET A 264 -14.49 2.62 12.80
CA MET A 264 -13.60 1.77 12.00
C MET A 264 -13.03 2.50 10.78
N CYS A 265 -13.83 3.36 10.13
CA CYS A 265 -13.51 3.96 8.84
C CYS A 265 -12.91 5.36 8.93
N HIS A 266 -13.23 6.13 9.97
CA HIS A 266 -12.82 7.53 10.17
C HIS A 266 -13.05 8.44 8.93
N GLY A 267 -14.07 8.15 8.12
CA GLY A 267 -14.38 8.91 6.91
C GLY A 267 -13.54 8.51 5.68
N GLY A 268 -12.65 7.53 5.80
CA GLY A 268 -11.87 7.02 4.67
C GLY A 268 -10.66 7.89 4.29
N CYS A 269 -10.36 8.01 3.00
CA CYS A 269 -9.17 8.71 2.53
C CYS A 269 -9.30 10.24 2.68
N PRO A 270 -8.37 10.91 3.39
CA PRO A 270 -8.39 12.37 3.54
C PRO A 270 -7.99 13.15 2.28
N LEU A 271 -7.40 12.50 1.28
CA LEU A 271 -6.86 13.15 0.09
C LEU A 271 -7.75 13.03 -1.14
N PHE A 272 -8.41 11.88 -1.31
CA PHE A 272 -9.17 11.56 -2.51
C PHE A 272 -10.62 11.18 -2.19
N PRO A 273 -11.60 11.59 -3.01
CA PRO A 273 -13.00 11.20 -2.88
C PRO A 273 -13.23 9.77 -3.44
N ILE A 274 -12.43 8.81 -2.99
CA ILE A 274 -12.48 7.40 -3.45
C ILE A 274 -13.39 6.53 -2.58
N ASN A 275 -13.79 7.01 -1.42
CA ASN A 275 -14.58 6.26 -0.44
C ASN A 275 -16.07 6.64 -0.52
N ARG A 276 -16.65 6.47 -1.69
CA ARG A 276 -18.06 6.80 -1.94
C ARG A 276 -18.97 5.67 -1.48
N CYS A 277 -19.00 5.44 -0.17
CA CYS A 277 -19.77 4.35 0.42
C CYS A 277 -21.27 4.57 0.43
N ARG A 278 -21.76 5.73 0.01
CA ARG A 278 -23.19 6.08 -0.04
C ARG A 278 -23.47 7.18 -1.07
N GLU A 279 -23.15 6.94 -2.31
CA GLU A 279 -23.80 7.64 -3.40
C GLU A 279 -25.15 6.94 -3.60
N GLY A 280 -26.19 7.42 -2.91
CA GLY A 280 -27.59 7.08 -3.14
C GLY A 280 -28.28 8.29 -3.67
#